data_2b7830b37ffade34b3740a65cc24ab02
#
_entry.id   2b7830b37ffade34b3740a65cc24ab02
#
_cell.length_a   1.000
_cell.length_b   1.000
_cell.length_c   1.000
_cell.angle_alpha   90.00
_cell.angle_beta   90.00
_cell.angle_gamma   90.00
#
_symmetry.space_group_name_H-M   'P 1'
#
loop_
_entity.id
_entity.type
_entity.pdbx_description
1 polymer ?
#
loop_
_entity_poly.entity_id
_entity_poly.type
_entity_poly.pdbx_seq_one_letter_code
_entity_poly.pdbx_strand_id
1 'polypeptide(L)'
;MERHIRYQHKVVAANWSSSEKRWLVTAERGGSGDGSGESVTISCKFIFNCSGYYDYEQGYIPEFAGIDNFNGQVLHPQHWPENLDYHDKRVVVIGSGATAVTLVPAMSKDTASLVMLQRTPTYIASIPAEDPMAETLGKWLPDNWVFRLIRWKKVLFQIYIYNLSRKKPRQLRRYLIGQVRKALGPDYDVATHFTPDYNPWD
;
A
#
# COMPACT_ATOMS: atom_id res chain seq x y z
N MET A 1 19.93 3.03 -13.89
CA MET A 1 19.65 3.62 -12.55
C MET A 1 20.25 2.74 -11.45
N GLU A 2 20.11 1.43 -11.52
CA GLU A 2 20.57 0.44 -10.52
C GLU A 2 22.06 0.57 -10.14
N ARG A 3 22.95 0.82 -11.10
CA ARG A 3 24.40 1.02 -10.87
C ARG A 3 24.75 2.17 -9.90
N HIS A 4 23.78 3.03 -9.56
CA HIS A 4 23.95 4.14 -8.63
C HIS A 4 23.32 3.88 -7.27
N ILE A 5 22.67 2.72 -7.08
CA ILE A 5 22.08 2.31 -5.82
C ILE A 5 23.13 1.53 -5.03
N ARG A 6 23.32 1.90 -3.78
CA ARG A 6 24.16 1.17 -2.83
C ARG A 6 23.26 0.43 -1.86
N TYR A 7 23.23 -0.88 -1.99
CA TYR A 7 22.51 -1.76 -1.07
C TYR A 7 23.31 -2.00 0.21
N GLN A 8 22.65 -2.51 1.24
CA GLN A 8 23.26 -2.81 2.56
C GLN A 8 23.91 -1.57 3.21
N HIS A 9 23.34 -0.38 2.97
CA HIS A 9 23.75 0.85 3.60
C HIS A 9 22.57 1.45 4.37
N LYS A 10 22.61 1.39 5.70
CA LYS A 10 21.62 2.02 6.59
C LYS A 10 22.08 3.43 6.92
N VAL A 11 21.37 4.45 6.51
CA VAL A 11 21.65 5.84 6.89
C VAL A 11 21.29 6.01 8.36
N VAL A 12 22.26 6.38 9.18
CA VAL A 12 22.11 6.57 10.63
C VAL A 12 22.15 8.04 11.06
N ALA A 13 22.76 8.91 10.24
CA ALA A 13 22.80 10.33 10.52
C ALA A 13 22.89 11.16 9.23
N ALA A 14 22.34 12.37 9.27
CA ALA A 14 22.50 13.37 8.22
C ALA A 14 22.67 14.75 8.90
N ASN A 15 23.87 15.30 8.88
CA ASN A 15 24.22 16.54 9.53
C ASN A 15 24.56 17.64 8.51
N TRP A 16 24.01 18.81 8.70
CA TRP A 16 24.33 19.96 7.88
C TRP A 16 25.60 20.68 8.39
N SER A 17 26.56 20.88 7.50
CA SER A 17 27.74 21.71 7.78
C SER A 17 27.56 23.09 7.15
N SER A 18 27.36 24.12 7.98
CA SER A 18 27.20 25.51 7.50
C SER A 18 28.51 26.08 6.95
N SER A 19 29.65 25.65 7.49
CA SER A 19 30.98 26.07 7.02
C SER A 19 31.27 25.53 5.60
N GLU A 20 30.93 24.27 5.37
CA GLU A 20 31.16 23.62 4.07
C GLU A 20 29.97 23.76 3.10
N LYS A 21 28.83 24.24 3.61
CA LYS A 21 27.56 24.34 2.87
C LYS A 21 27.14 23.00 2.24
N ARG A 22 27.25 21.92 3.03
CA ARG A 22 27.02 20.55 2.59
C ARG A 22 26.39 19.70 3.69
N TRP A 23 25.72 18.66 3.27
CA TRP A 23 25.29 17.57 4.13
C TRP A 23 26.41 16.55 4.27
N LEU A 24 26.59 16.07 5.49
CA LEU A 24 27.43 14.92 5.82
C LEU A 24 26.46 13.80 6.22
N VAL A 25 26.33 12.82 5.34
CA VAL A 25 25.44 11.66 5.53
C VAL A 25 26.28 10.46 5.96
N THR A 26 26.01 9.95 7.15
CA THR A 26 26.67 8.76 7.68
C THR A 26 25.78 7.54 7.48
N ALA A 27 26.33 6.49 6.90
CA ALA A 27 25.67 5.22 6.71
C ALA A 27 26.54 4.08 7.26
N GLU A 28 25.88 3.06 7.82
CA GLU A 28 26.50 1.81 8.23
C GLU A 28 26.34 0.78 7.11
N ARG A 29 27.45 0.12 6.76
CA ARG A 29 27.48 -0.91 5.73
C ARG A 29 27.64 -2.29 6.37
N GLY A 30 26.73 -3.21 6.05
CA GLY A 30 26.83 -4.62 6.45
C GLY A 30 26.55 -4.89 7.94
N GLY A 31 26.17 -3.88 8.74
CA GLY A 31 25.76 -4.04 10.13
C GLY A 31 24.27 -4.21 10.31
N SER A 32 23.85 -4.73 11.46
CA SER A 32 22.44 -4.85 11.86
C SER A 32 21.84 -3.53 12.35
N GLY A 33 22.59 -2.41 12.25
CA GLY A 33 22.18 -1.09 12.78
C GLY A 33 22.56 -0.89 14.25
N ASP A 34 23.36 -1.77 14.80
CA ASP A 34 23.88 -1.78 16.19
C ASP A 34 25.28 -1.14 16.32
N GLY A 35 25.80 -0.54 15.25
CA GLY A 35 27.14 0.04 15.19
C GLY A 35 28.25 -0.96 14.83
N SER A 36 27.92 -2.22 14.53
CA SER A 36 28.89 -3.25 14.15
C SER A 36 29.33 -3.16 12.69
N GLY A 37 28.66 -2.33 11.87
CA GLY A 37 28.97 -2.14 10.46
C GLY A 37 30.10 -1.16 10.20
N GLU A 38 30.70 -1.25 9.00
CA GLU A 38 31.64 -0.26 8.49
C GLU A 38 30.94 1.10 8.30
N SER A 39 31.42 2.16 8.96
CA SER A 39 30.87 3.50 8.81
C SER A 39 31.36 4.17 7.53
N VAL A 40 30.46 4.63 6.71
CA VAL A 40 30.73 5.34 5.45
C VAL A 40 30.11 6.73 5.51
N THR A 41 30.91 7.78 5.31
CA THR A 41 30.41 9.16 5.25
C THR A 41 30.39 9.68 3.80
N ILE A 42 29.27 10.23 3.39
CA ILE A 42 29.05 10.78 2.05
C ILE A 42 28.72 12.27 2.19
N SER A 43 29.47 13.13 1.47
CA SER A 43 29.21 14.55 1.42
C SER A 43 28.39 14.91 0.18
N CYS A 44 27.25 15.61 0.36
CA CYS A 44 26.39 16.02 -0.73
C CYS A 44 25.81 17.43 -0.52
N LYS A 45 25.40 18.08 -1.61
CA LYS A 45 24.75 19.41 -1.54
C LYS A 45 23.26 19.34 -1.28
N PHE A 46 22.64 18.22 -1.59
CA PHE A 46 21.19 18.04 -1.49
C PHE A 46 20.86 16.59 -1.09
N ILE A 47 19.87 16.42 -0.21
CA ILE A 47 19.31 15.10 0.16
C ILE A 47 17.88 15.06 -0.36
N PHE A 48 17.56 14.01 -1.11
CA PHE A 48 16.18 13.66 -1.45
C PHE A 48 15.75 12.45 -0.62
N ASN A 49 14.98 12.70 0.44
CA ASN A 49 14.55 11.65 1.35
C ASN A 49 13.33 10.92 0.79
N CYS A 50 13.48 9.62 0.55
CA CYS A 50 12.44 8.73 0.05
C CYS A 50 12.12 7.58 1.04
N SER A 51 12.48 7.72 2.32
CA SER A 51 12.29 6.67 3.33
C SER A 51 10.81 6.41 3.70
N GLY A 52 9.90 7.30 3.29
CA GLY A 52 8.50 7.21 3.71
C GLY A 52 8.30 7.65 5.16
N TYR A 53 7.19 7.21 5.75
CA TYR A 53 6.79 7.58 7.13
C TYR A 53 6.46 6.36 8.01
N TYR A 54 6.61 5.17 7.50
CA TYR A 54 6.45 3.95 8.29
C TYR A 54 7.73 3.62 9.05
N ASP A 55 7.55 3.10 10.27
CA ASP A 55 8.62 2.46 11.00
C ASP A 55 8.90 1.08 10.37
N TYR A 56 10.16 0.85 9.99
CA TYR A 56 10.55 -0.42 9.37
C TYR A 56 10.84 -1.52 10.41
N GLU A 57 11.09 -1.15 11.65
CA GLU A 57 11.45 -2.09 12.71
C GLU A 57 10.22 -2.60 13.45
N GLN A 58 9.17 -1.76 13.56
CA GLN A 58 7.98 -2.11 14.31
C GLN A 58 6.70 -1.56 13.68
N GLY A 59 5.76 -2.45 13.38
CA GLY A 59 4.40 -2.06 13.02
C GLY A 59 3.60 -1.58 14.24
N TYR A 60 2.74 -0.59 14.04
CA TYR A 60 1.85 -0.13 15.10
C TYR A 60 0.75 -1.16 15.37
N ILE A 61 0.76 -1.73 16.57
CA ILE A 61 -0.30 -2.60 17.07
C ILE A 61 -1.05 -1.82 18.15
N PRO A 62 -2.33 -1.47 17.95
CA PRO A 62 -3.13 -0.82 18.97
C PRO A 62 -3.31 -1.71 20.20
N GLU A 63 -3.37 -1.11 21.38
CA GLU A 63 -3.78 -1.80 22.60
C GLU A 63 -5.29 -2.05 22.57
N PHE A 64 -5.68 -3.30 22.46
CA PHE A 64 -7.07 -3.71 22.57
C PHE A 64 -7.34 -4.29 23.96
N ALA A 65 -8.33 -3.74 24.66
CA ALA A 65 -8.72 -4.26 25.97
C ALA A 65 -9.09 -5.75 25.86
N GLY A 66 -8.44 -6.59 26.66
CA GLY A 66 -8.67 -8.01 26.69
C GLY A 66 -7.96 -8.83 25.61
N ILE A 67 -7.05 -8.25 24.83
CA ILE A 67 -6.28 -8.98 23.83
C ILE A 67 -5.48 -10.14 24.44
N ASP A 68 -5.04 -9.99 25.70
CA ASP A 68 -4.29 -11.01 26.44
C ASP A 68 -5.15 -12.26 26.77
N ASN A 69 -6.46 -12.16 26.69
CA ASN A 69 -7.38 -13.29 26.85
C ASN A 69 -7.62 -14.06 25.55
N PHE A 70 -7.08 -13.57 24.44
CA PHE A 70 -7.20 -14.24 23.17
C PHE A 70 -6.14 -15.36 23.06
N ASN A 71 -6.62 -16.61 22.98
CA ASN A 71 -5.76 -17.80 22.92
C ASN A 71 -5.20 -18.10 21.52
N GLY A 72 -5.55 -17.30 20.52
CA GLY A 72 -5.04 -17.44 19.16
C GLY A 72 -3.76 -16.61 18.93
N GLN A 73 -3.18 -16.77 17.76
CA GLN A 73 -2.01 -16.01 17.38
C GLN A 73 -2.42 -14.59 16.93
N VAL A 74 -1.74 -13.57 17.48
CA VAL A 74 -1.86 -12.17 17.07
C VAL A 74 -0.57 -11.78 16.37
N LEU A 75 -0.66 -11.21 15.18
CA LEU A 75 0.50 -10.80 14.42
C LEU A 75 0.25 -9.51 13.61
N HIS A 76 1.31 -8.79 13.33
CA HIS A 76 1.29 -7.66 12.41
C HIS A 76 1.84 -8.11 11.05
N PRO A 77 1.21 -7.78 9.91
CA PRO A 77 1.61 -8.26 8.59
C PRO A 77 3.04 -7.87 8.15
N GLN A 78 3.62 -6.83 8.78
CA GLN A 78 5.01 -6.43 8.54
C GLN A 78 6.01 -7.51 9.00
N HIS A 79 5.65 -8.30 10.02
CA HIS A 79 6.44 -9.39 10.55
C HIS A 79 5.73 -10.73 10.32
N TRP A 80 5.50 -11.05 9.06
CA TRP A 80 4.82 -12.28 8.67
C TRP A 80 5.72 -13.48 8.91
N PRO A 81 5.31 -14.45 9.77
CA PRO A 81 6.09 -15.66 9.98
C PRO A 81 6.11 -16.54 8.72
N GLU A 82 7.29 -17.03 8.32
CA GLU A 82 7.41 -17.88 7.13
C GLU A 82 6.58 -19.15 7.20
N ASN A 83 6.40 -19.71 8.41
CA ASN A 83 5.67 -20.95 8.66
C ASN A 83 4.27 -20.72 9.24
N LEU A 84 3.64 -19.57 8.94
CA LEU A 84 2.31 -19.30 9.44
C LEU A 84 1.28 -20.23 8.79
N ASP A 85 0.73 -21.13 9.59
CA ASP A 85 -0.37 -21.99 9.19
C ASP A 85 -1.72 -21.40 9.61
N TYR A 86 -2.52 -20.98 8.63
CA TYR A 86 -3.86 -20.45 8.78
C TYR A 86 -4.94 -21.31 8.11
N HIS A 87 -4.57 -22.52 7.61
CA HIS A 87 -5.51 -23.44 7.00
C HIS A 87 -6.57 -23.86 8.01
N ASP A 88 -7.82 -23.89 7.58
CA ASP A 88 -8.98 -24.27 8.36
C ASP A 88 -9.16 -23.49 9.68
N LYS A 89 -8.50 -22.34 9.83
CA LYS A 89 -8.64 -21.47 11.01
C LYS A 89 -9.67 -20.37 10.78
N ARG A 90 -10.25 -19.91 11.87
CA ARG A 90 -11.06 -18.68 11.87
C ARG A 90 -10.13 -17.50 12.02
N VAL A 91 -10.10 -16.61 11.03
CA VAL A 91 -9.18 -15.47 10.97
C VAL A 91 -9.95 -14.16 11.00
N VAL A 92 -9.46 -13.21 11.78
CA VAL A 92 -9.94 -11.83 11.78
C VAL A 92 -8.81 -10.92 11.33
N VAL A 93 -9.03 -10.17 10.26
CA VAL A 93 -8.11 -9.14 9.76
C VAL A 93 -8.63 -7.77 10.22
N ILE A 94 -7.89 -7.12 11.11
CA ILE A 94 -8.28 -5.82 11.66
C ILE A 94 -7.69 -4.70 10.77
N GLY A 95 -8.56 -3.97 10.12
CA GLY A 95 -8.23 -2.90 9.19
C GLY A 95 -8.83 -3.11 7.81
N SER A 96 -8.88 -2.03 7.01
CA SER A 96 -9.40 -2.02 5.63
C SER A 96 -8.47 -1.27 4.67
N GLY A 97 -7.20 -1.11 5.04
CA GLY A 97 -6.17 -0.50 4.20
C GLY A 97 -5.67 -1.45 3.10
N ALA A 98 -4.67 -1.00 2.32
CA ALA A 98 -4.12 -1.76 1.19
C ALA A 98 -3.67 -3.18 1.57
N THR A 99 -3.07 -3.36 2.74
CA THR A 99 -2.64 -4.66 3.24
C THR A 99 -3.84 -5.60 3.46
N ALA A 100 -4.89 -5.14 4.15
CA ALA A 100 -6.08 -5.96 4.41
C ALA A 100 -6.80 -6.34 3.11
N VAL A 101 -6.94 -5.39 2.17
CA VAL A 101 -7.57 -5.62 0.85
C VAL A 101 -6.78 -6.64 0.01
N THR A 102 -5.48 -6.79 0.26
CA THR A 102 -4.65 -7.80 -0.38
C THR A 102 -4.70 -9.15 0.34
N LEU A 103 -4.62 -9.15 1.68
CA LEU A 103 -4.60 -10.37 2.49
C LEU A 103 -5.93 -11.13 2.43
N VAL A 104 -7.06 -10.41 2.56
CA VAL A 104 -8.38 -11.04 2.64
C VAL A 104 -8.67 -11.93 1.43
N PRO A 105 -8.54 -11.50 0.17
CA PRO A 105 -8.75 -12.37 -0.98
C PRO A 105 -7.74 -13.52 -1.07
N ALA A 106 -6.48 -13.28 -0.66
CA ALA A 106 -5.44 -14.31 -0.71
C ALA A 106 -5.73 -15.44 0.28
N MET A 107 -6.14 -15.10 1.51
CA MET A 107 -6.39 -16.07 2.59
C MET A 107 -7.76 -16.75 2.50
N SER A 108 -8.72 -16.18 1.79
CA SER A 108 -10.11 -16.64 1.80
C SER A 108 -10.32 -18.06 1.31
N LYS A 109 -9.38 -18.61 0.56
CA LYS A 109 -9.47 -19.97 -0.01
C LYS A 109 -9.05 -21.04 0.99
N ASP A 110 -8.21 -20.68 1.95
CA ASP A 110 -7.52 -21.62 2.84
C ASP A 110 -8.02 -21.53 4.30
N THR A 111 -8.83 -20.54 4.63
CA THR A 111 -9.37 -20.35 5.98
C THR A 111 -10.76 -20.94 6.13
N ALA A 112 -11.10 -21.46 7.33
CA ALA A 112 -12.46 -21.92 7.65
C ALA A 112 -13.45 -20.76 7.66
N SER A 113 -13.05 -19.59 8.16
CA SER A 113 -13.79 -18.34 8.04
C SER A 113 -12.84 -17.16 8.10
N LEU A 114 -13.16 -16.10 7.37
CA LEU A 114 -12.36 -14.89 7.30
C LEU A 114 -13.25 -13.67 7.48
N VAL A 115 -12.94 -12.85 8.47
CA VAL A 115 -13.67 -11.62 8.76
C VAL A 115 -12.72 -10.43 8.64
N MET A 116 -13.08 -9.43 7.83
CA MET A 116 -12.39 -8.16 7.82
C MET A 116 -13.13 -7.17 8.72
N LEU A 117 -12.49 -6.78 9.82
CA LEU A 117 -13.01 -5.77 10.74
C LEU A 117 -12.53 -4.38 10.31
N GLN A 118 -13.44 -3.52 9.97
CA GLN A 118 -13.13 -2.15 9.58
C GLN A 118 -13.81 -1.13 10.51
N ARG A 119 -13.14 -0.04 10.81
CA ARG A 119 -13.68 1.06 11.61
C ARG A 119 -14.76 1.83 10.87
N THR A 120 -14.49 2.12 9.61
CA THR A 120 -15.39 2.82 8.68
C THR A 120 -15.31 2.14 7.31
N PRO A 121 -16.43 2.04 6.57
CA PRO A 121 -16.40 1.55 5.21
C PRO A 121 -15.47 2.37 4.32
N THR A 122 -14.89 1.73 3.30
CA THR A 122 -14.07 2.40 2.28
C THR A 122 -14.63 2.18 0.89
N TYR A 123 -14.30 3.08 -0.04
CA TYR A 123 -14.64 2.86 -1.45
C TYR A 123 -13.76 1.77 -2.04
N ILE A 124 -14.41 0.82 -2.73
CA ILE A 124 -13.73 -0.22 -3.47
C ILE A 124 -14.00 -0.04 -4.95
N ALA A 125 -12.93 -0.01 -5.74
CA ALA A 125 -12.99 0.02 -7.19
C ALA A 125 -12.19 -1.15 -7.75
N SER A 126 -12.82 -1.97 -8.59
CA SER A 126 -12.13 -3.04 -9.31
C SER A 126 -11.55 -2.47 -10.60
N ILE A 127 -10.24 -2.55 -10.75
CA ILE A 127 -9.53 -2.13 -11.96
C ILE A 127 -8.77 -3.35 -12.49
N PRO A 128 -8.88 -3.68 -13.79
CA PRO A 128 -8.11 -4.77 -14.38
C PRO A 128 -6.61 -4.59 -14.15
N ALA A 129 -5.92 -5.67 -13.80
CA ALA A 129 -4.46 -5.65 -13.61
C ALA A 129 -3.73 -5.33 -14.90
N GLU A 130 -4.22 -5.87 -16.01
CA GLU A 130 -3.69 -5.64 -17.35
C GLU A 130 -4.60 -4.69 -18.13
N ASP A 131 -3.99 -3.85 -18.97
CA ASP A 131 -4.73 -2.93 -19.84
C ASP A 131 -4.97 -3.58 -21.20
N PRO A 132 -6.23 -3.94 -21.57
CA PRO A 132 -6.52 -4.62 -22.85
C PRO A 132 -6.07 -3.81 -24.07
N MET A 133 -6.00 -2.50 -23.96
CA MET A 133 -5.50 -1.64 -25.02
C MET A 133 -3.99 -1.78 -25.19
N ALA A 134 -3.23 -1.98 -24.09
CA ALA A 134 -1.81 -2.25 -24.17
C ALA A 134 -1.52 -3.53 -24.94
N GLU A 135 -2.24 -4.59 -24.63
CA GLU A 135 -2.12 -5.87 -25.33
C GLU A 135 -2.45 -5.75 -26.82
N THR A 136 -3.53 -5.05 -27.15
CA THR A 136 -3.95 -4.86 -28.54
C THR A 136 -2.94 -4.02 -29.33
N LEU A 137 -2.48 -2.90 -28.76
CA LEU A 137 -1.51 -2.03 -29.41
C LEU A 137 -0.12 -2.67 -29.54
N GLY A 138 0.27 -3.51 -28.57
CA GLY A 138 1.56 -4.22 -28.60
C GLY A 138 1.73 -5.18 -29.77
N LYS A 139 0.63 -5.58 -30.41
CA LYS A 139 0.66 -6.40 -31.64
C LYS A 139 1.10 -5.61 -32.88
N TRP A 140 1.02 -4.28 -32.85
CA TRP A 140 1.22 -3.42 -34.02
C TRP A 140 2.27 -2.31 -33.81
N LEU A 141 2.55 -1.95 -32.57
CA LEU A 141 3.43 -0.82 -32.24
C LEU A 141 4.61 -1.27 -31.39
N PRO A 142 5.78 -0.63 -31.54
CA PRO A 142 6.92 -0.84 -30.65
C PRO A 142 6.56 -0.51 -29.18
N ASP A 143 7.12 -1.26 -28.23
CA ASP A 143 6.84 -1.15 -26.80
C ASP A 143 6.92 0.27 -26.22
N ASN A 144 7.91 1.06 -26.67
CA ASN A 144 8.07 2.45 -26.25
C ASN A 144 6.88 3.35 -26.63
N TRP A 145 6.24 3.11 -27.76
CA TRP A 145 5.05 3.84 -28.19
C TRP A 145 3.83 3.39 -27.42
N VAL A 146 3.67 2.07 -27.25
CA VAL A 146 2.60 1.51 -26.41
C VAL A 146 2.67 2.08 -25.01
N PHE A 147 3.86 2.04 -24.38
CA PHE A 147 4.08 2.58 -23.06
C PHE A 147 3.68 4.07 -22.96
N ARG A 148 4.10 4.90 -23.90
CA ARG A 148 3.76 6.33 -23.91
C ARG A 148 2.26 6.58 -24.03
N LEU A 149 1.60 5.89 -24.96
CA LEU A 149 0.15 6.03 -25.18
C LEU A 149 -0.65 5.60 -23.95
N ILE A 150 -0.35 4.43 -23.40
CA ILE A 150 -1.02 3.91 -22.21
C ILE A 150 -0.75 4.79 -20.99
N ARG A 151 0.48 5.29 -20.82
CA ARG A 151 0.81 6.21 -19.74
C ARG A 151 -0.04 7.48 -19.82
N TRP A 152 -0.11 8.12 -20.98
CA TRP A 152 -0.92 9.33 -21.17
C TRP A 152 -2.41 9.07 -20.98
N LYS A 153 -2.92 7.98 -21.53
CA LYS A 153 -4.30 7.53 -21.28
C LYS A 153 -4.59 7.44 -19.78
N LYS A 154 -3.72 6.76 -19.01
CA LYS A 154 -3.91 6.60 -17.56
C LYS A 154 -3.82 7.92 -16.81
N VAL A 155 -2.86 8.78 -17.15
CA VAL A 155 -2.72 10.12 -16.55
C VAL A 155 -3.98 10.97 -16.79
N LEU A 156 -4.43 11.06 -18.03
CA LEU A 156 -5.63 11.82 -18.38
C LEU A 156 -6.90 11.26 -17.72
N PHE A 157 -7.00 9.93 -17.67
CA PHE A 157 -8.11 9.27 -16.98
C PHE A 157 -8.11 9.57 -15.48
N GLN A 158 -6.96 9.51 -14.80
CA GLN A 158 -6.85 9.87 -13.38
C GLN A 158 -7.22 11.33 -13.13
N ILE A 159 -6.73 12.26 -13.96
CA ILE A 159 -7.11 13.67 -13.88
C ILE A 159 -8.63 13.84 -14.07
N TYR A 160 -9.20 13.14 -15.02
CA TYR A 160 -10.66 13.17 -15.26
C TYR A 160 -11.45 12.68 -14.03
N ILE A 161 -11.09 11.51 -13.48
CA ILE A 161 -11.75 10.94 -12.30
C ILE A 161 -11.58 11.85 -11.08
N TYR A 162 -10.38 12.40 -10.86
CA TYR A 162 -10.15 13.35 -9.78
C TYR A 162 -11.05 14.60 -9.94
N ASN A 163 -11.09 15.20 -11.11
CA ASN A 163 -11.95 16.34 -11.37
C ASN A 163 -13.45 15.99 -11.21
N LEU A 164 -13.85 14.78 -11.59
CA LEU A 164 -15.20 14.29 -11.39
C LEU A 164 -15.53 14.14 -9.91
N SER A 165 -14.59 13.61 -9.10
CA SER A 165 -14.76 13.48 -7.65
C SER A 165 -14.94 14.84 -6.97
N ARG A 166 -14.23 15.87 -7.44
CA ARG A 166 -14.36 17.23 -6.88
C ARG A 166 -15.62 17.97 -7.36
N LYS A 167 -15.99 17.83 -8.64
CA LYS A 167 -17.13 18.56 -9.23
C LYS A 167 -18.46 17.86 -9.03
N LYS A 168 -18.49 16.54 -9.02
CA LYS A 168 -19.71 15.72 -8.95
C LYS A 168 -19.59 14.54 -8.00
N PRO A 169 -19.20 14.74 -6.72
CA PRO A 169 -18.89 13.65 -5.77
C PRO A 169 -20.06 12.68 -5.59
N ARG A 170 -21.30 13.19 -5.53
CA ARG A 170 -22.52 12.35 -5.38
C ARG A 170 -22.75 11.39 -6.54
N GLN A 171 -22.36 11.76 -7.76
CA GLN A 171 -22.50 10.89 -8.93
C GLN A 171 -21.45 9.77 -8.89
N LEU A 172 -20.21 10.15 -8.61
CA LEU A 172 -19.12 9.18 -8.49
C LEU A 172 -19.34 8.19 -7.33
N ARG A 173 -19.79 8.70 -6.17
CA ARG A 173 -20.19 7.87 -5.03
C ARG A 173 -21.25 6.83 -5.43
N ARG A 174 -22.34 7.27 -6.08
CA ARG A 174 -23.40 6.35 -6.56
C ARG A 174 -22.87 5.30 -7.52
N TYR A 175 -21.99 5.70 -8.41
CA TYR A 175 -21.36 4.78 -9.37
C TYR A 175 -20.53 3.71 -8.65
N LEU A 176 -19.61 4.10 -7.74
CA LEU A 176 -18.73 3.18 -7.00
C LEU A 176 -19.54 2.20 -6.14
N ILE A 177 -20.50 2.70 -5.35
CA ILE A 177 -21.37 1.86 -4.53
C ILE A 177 -22.24 0.93 -5.41
N GLY A 178 -22.70 1.40 -6.56
CA GLY A 178 -23.46 0.61 -7.53
C GLY A 178 -22.65 -0.55 -8.09
N GLN A 179 -21.34 -0.38 -8.33
CA GLN A 179 -20.46 -1.47 -8.76
C GLN A 179 -20.32 -2.55 -7.67
N VAL A 180 -20.15 -2.14 -6.42
CA VAL A 180 -20.08 -3.07 -5.28
C VAL A 180 -21.40 -3.85 -5.15
N ARG A 181 -22.55 -3.15 -5.21
CA ARG A 181 -23.87 -3.80 -5.15
C ARG A 181 -24.07 -4.81 -6.27
N LYS A 182 -23.63 -4.46 -7.49
CA LYS A 182 -23.69 -5.38 -8.63
C LYS A 182 -22.83 -6.64 -8.42
N ALA A 183 -21.66 -6.49 -7.78
CA ALA A 183 -20.74 -7.60 -7.53
C ALA A 183 -21.21 -8.54 -6.40
N LEU A 184 -21.82 -7.98 -5.35
CA LEU A 184 -22.22 -8.74 -4.15
C LEU A 184 -23.68 -9.27 -4.21
N GLY A 185 -24.47 -8.75 -5.13
CA GLY A 185 -25.89 -9.12 -5.26
C GLY A 185 -26.83 -8.28 -4.37
N PRO A 186 -28.16 -8.49 -4.55
CA PRO A 186 -29.20 -7.68 -3.89
C PRO A 186 -29.33 -7.94 -2.38
N ASP A 187 -28.97 -9.14 -1.94
CA ASP A 187 -29.20 -9.58 -0.55
C ASP A 187 -28.09 -9.14 0.41
N TYR A 188 -27.00 -8.58 -0.11
CA TYR A 188 -25.88 -8.13 0.72
C TYR A 188 -26.10 -6.69 1.22
N ASP A 189 -25.86 -6.46 2.52
CA ASP A 189 -25.97 -5.14 3.13
C ASP A 189 -24.81 -4.21 2.77
N VAL A 190 -24.84 -3.71 1.52
CA VAL A 190 -23.87 -2.74 1.00
C VAL A 190 -23.95 -1.40 1.74
N ALA A 191 -25.12 -1.08 2.33
CA ALA A 191 -25.30 0.19 3.03
C ALA A 191 -24.38 0.27 4.27
N THR A 192 -24.37 -0.79 5.07
CA THR A 192 -23.56 -0.87 6.28
C THR A 192 -22.07 -1.08 5.98
N HIS A 193 -21.75 -1.98 5.03
CA HIS A 193 -20.38 -2.47 4.90
C HIS A 193 -19.53 -1.75 3.82
N PHE A 194 -20.16 -1.11 2.84
CA PHE A 194 -19.46 -0.52 1.69
C PHE A 194 -19.96 0.87 1.30
N THR A 195 -20.62 1.57 2.22
CA THR A 195 -21.10 2.94 1.95
C THR A 195 -20.42 3.93 2.89
N PRO A 196 -19.25 4.48 2.51
CA PRO A 196 -18.58 5.51 3.28
C PRO A 196 -19.43 6.77 3.42
N ASP A 197 -19.25 7.51 4.51
CA ASP A 197 -19.90 8.79 4.78
C ASP A 197 -19.14 10.00 4.22
N TYR A 198 -17.90 9.78 3.77
CA TYR A 198 -17.06 10.79 3.11
C TYR A 198 -17.15 10.69 1.56
N ASN A 199 -16.65 11.72 0.86
CA ASN A 199 -16.65 11.70 -0.60
C ASN A 199 -15.46 10.89 -1.17
N PRO A 200 -15.61 10.35 -2.39
CA PRO A 200 -14.46 9.73 -3.06
C PRO A 200 -13.30 10.72 -3.22
N TRP A 201 -12.10 10.32 -2.86
CA TRP A 201 -10.87 11.13 -2.86
C TRP A 201 -10.86 12.33 -1.88
N ASP A 202 -11.60 12.26 -0.79
CA ASP A 202 -11.44 13.18 0.36
C ASP A 202 -10.37 12.67 1.31
#